data_70f6231392b2b6ea8178ae628ba2cb29
#
_entry.id   70f6231392b2b6ea8178ae628ba2cb29
#
_cell.length_a   1.000
_cell.length_b   1.000
_cell.length_c   1.000
_cell.angle_alpha   90.00
_cell.angle_beta   90.00
_cell.angle_gamma   90.00
#
_symmetry.space_group_name_H-M   'P 1'
#
loop_
_entity.id
_entity.type
_entity.pdbx_description
1 polymer ?
#
loop_
_entity_poly.entity_id
_entity_poly.type
_entity_poly.pdbx_seq_one_letter_code
_entity_poly.pdbx_strand_id
1 'polypeptide(L)'
;MNHRQVIRQASRRFPDLTQQQIADVLEVLVEVWSATLAQSDDVVIRDFGRLTVEAQQMKTSGVIRAQMSGSAPERLTRLYFRFYPVGSLRRRIEHNLREGA
;
A
#
# COMPACT_ATOMS: atom_id res chain seq x y z
N MET A 1 11.85 -5.21 -7.54
CA MET A 1 12.48 -4.96 -6.23
C MET A 1 11.60 -5.53 -5.13
N ASN A 2 12.15 -6.35 -4.27
CA ASN A 2 11.41 -6.94 -3.16
C ASN A 2 11.71 -6.21 -1.83
N HIS A 3 11.00 -6.60 -0.78
CA HIS A 3 11.11 -6.01 0.55
C HIS A 3 12.57 -6.03 1.09
N ARG A 4 13.24 -7.17 0.93
CA ARG A 4 14.63 -7.34 1.39
C ARG A 4 15.60 -6.40 0.66
N GLN A 5 15.38 -6.22 -0.63
CA GLN A 5 16.21 -5.32 -1.45
C GLN A 5 16.01 -3.85 -1.06
N VAL A 6 14.77 -3.45 -0.73
CA VAL A 6 14.48 -2.10 -0.25
C VAL A 6 15.24 -1.83 1.04
N ILE A 7 15.18 -2.76 2.00
CA ILE A 7 15.89 -2.63 3.28
C ILE A 7 17.39 -2.51 3.05
N ARG A 8 17.93 -3.34 2.17
CA ARG A 8 19.37 -3.34 1.87
C ARG A 8 19.83 -2.03 1.25
N GLN A 9 19.05 -1.50 0.30
CA GLN A 9 19.38 -0.22 -0.32
C GLN A 9 19.25 0.95 0.64
N ALA A 10 18.22 0.95 1.49
CA ALA A 10 18.05 1.97 2.50
C ALA A 10 19.19 1.97 3.51
N SER A 11 19.66 0.78 3.91
CA SER A 11 20.74 0.66 4.89
C SER A 11 22.05 1.28 4.40
N ARG A 12 22.27 1.32 3.10
CA ARG A 12 23.46 1.97 2.52
C ARG A 12 23.48 3.48 2.74
N ARG A 13 22.30 4.10 2.85
CA ARG A 13 22.16 5.55 3.08
C ARG A 13 22.12 5.91 4.56
N PHE A 14 21.92 4.93 5.43
CA PHE A 14 21.83 5.12 6.87
C PHE A 14 22.80 4.16 7.56
N PRO A 15 24.14 4.43 7.46
CA PRO A 15 25.13 3.51 8.00
C PRO A 15 25.08 3.36 9.52
N ASP A 16 24.44 4.32 10.22
CA ASP A 16 24.26 4.27 11.67
C ASP A 16 23.08 3.38 12.11
N LEU A 17 22.27 2.93 11.15
CA LEU A 17 21.14 2.05 11.43
C LEU A 17 21.46 0.64 10.95
N THR A 18 21.01 -0.34 11.74
CA THR A 18 21.08 -1.74 11.31
C THR A 18 19.98 -2.05 10.30
N GLN A 19 20.16 -3.12 9.53
CA GLN A 19 19.11 -3.57 8.62
C GLN A 19 17.83 -3.94 9.38
N GLN A 20 17.97 -4.50 10.59
CA GLN A 20 16.82 -4.83 11.43
C GLN A 20 16.05 -3.57 11.86
N GLN A 21 16.76 -2.51 12.23
CA GLN A 21 16.12 -1.24 12.59
C GLN A 21 15.35 -0.64 11.41
N ILE A 22 15.90 -0.71 10.22
CA ILE A 22 15.22 -0.24 8.99
C ILE A 22 14.00 -1.09 8.70
N ALA A 23 14.12 -2.42 8.84
CA ALA A 23 13.01 -3.33 8.66
C ALA A 23 11.86 -3.03 9.63
N ASP A 24 12.19 -2.74 10.90
CA ASP A 24 11.20 -2.42 11.92
C ASP A 24 10.46 -1.11 11.58
N VAL A 25 11.19 -0.09 11.11
CA VAL A 25 10.56 1.17 10.68
C VAL A 25 9.61 0.92 9.52
N LEU A 26 10.03 0.16 8.53
CA LEU A 26 9.21 -0.14 7.36
C LEU A 26 7.94 -0.90 7.76
N GLU A 27 8.05 -1.85 8.68
CA GLU A 27 6.90 -2.59 9.20
C GLU A 27 5.89 -1.67 9.85
N VAL A 28 6.36 -0.72 10.68
CA VAL A 28 5.49 0.26 11.33
C VAL A 28 4.82 1.17 10.29
N LEU A 29 5.54 1.59 9.25
CA LEU A 29 4.94 2.40 8.17
C LEU A 29 3.79 1.66 7.50
N VAL A 30 3.97 0.39 7.18
CA VAL A 30 2.91 -0.43 6.58
C VAL A 30 1.71 -0.56 7.53
N GLU A 31 1.94 -0.75 8.81
CA GLU A 31 0.87 -0.82 9.81
C GLU A 31 0.08 0.49 9.90
N VAL A 32 0.79 1.62 9.95
CA VAL A 32 0.16 2.95 10.03
C VAL A 32 -0.66 3.23 8.78
N TRP A 33 -0.10 2.98 7.60
CA TRP A 33 -0.80 3.19 6.34
C TRP A 33 -2.02 2.27 6.22
N SER A 34 -1.88 1.02 6.61
CA SER A 34 -2.99 0.06 6.57
C SER A 34 -4.14 0.50 7.47
N ALA A 35 -3.82 0.95 8.69
CA ALA A 35 -4.84 1.44 9.62
C ALA A 35 -5.54 2.70 9.11
N THR A 36 -4.79 3.61 8.49
CA THR A 36 -5.34 4.84 7.91
C THR A 36 -6.30 4.52 6.76
N LEU A 37 -5.89 3.63 5.86
CA LEU A 37 -6.73 3.22 4.73
C LEU A 37 -7.98 2.46 5.20
N ALA A 38 -7.88 1.71 6.29
CA ALA A 38 -9.02 0.99 6.86
C ALA A 38 -10.10 1.94 7.39
N GLN A 39 -9.73 3.19 7.73
CA GLN A 39 -10.67 4.22 8.15
C GLN A 39 -11.19 5.06 6.98
N SER A 40 -10.93 4.64 5.76
CA SER A 40 -11.29 5.36 4.53
C SER A 40 -10.60 6.73 4.40
N ASP A 41 -9.49 6.91 5.09
CA ASP A 41 -8.63 8.09 4.93
C ASP A 41 -7.57 7.84 3.87
N ASP A 42 -7.16 8.91 3.22
CA ASP A 42 -6.09 8.84 2.22
C ASP A 42 -4.72 8.78 2.90
N VAL A 43 -3.79 8.10 2.25
CA VAL A 43 -2.38 8.13 2.64
C VAL A 43 -1.63 8.95 1.61
N VAL A 44 -1.06 10.07 2.04
CA VAL A 44 -0.25 10.93 1.17
C VAL A 44 1.21 10.70 1.50
N ILE A 45 1.96 10.25 0.49
CA ILE A 45 3.40 10.03 0.62
C ILE A 45 4.10 11.15 -0.14
N ARG A 46 4.83 11.98 0.61
CA ARG A 46 5.50 13.16 0.05
C ARG A 46 6.40 12.78 -1.13
N ASP A 47 6.31 13.54 -2.22
CA ASP A 47 7.09 13.36 -3.45
C ASP A 47 6.85 12.00 -4.13
N PHE A 48 5.79 11.30 -3.74
CA PHE A 48 5.45 10.01 -4.31
C PHE A 48 4.03 10.01 -4.85
N GLY A 49 3.04 10.05 -3.96
CA GLY A 49 1.66 10.04 -4.41
C GLY A 49 0.65 9.88 -3.29
N ARG A 50 -0.58 9.69 -3.68
CA ARG A 50 -1.70 9.49 -2.77
C ARG A 50 -2.31 8.12 -3.01
N LEU A 51 -2.46 7.36 -1.95
CA LEU A 51 -3.15 6.07 -1.94
C LEU A 51 -4.54 6.26 -1.36
N THR A 52 -5.54 5.70 -2.03
CA THR A 52 -6.92 5.70 -1.55
C THR A 52 -7.48 4.30 -1.60
N VAL A 53 -8.42 4.02 -0.70
CA VAL A 53 -9.19 2.77 -0.72
C VAL A 53 -10.66 3.14 -0.64
N GLU A 54 -11.43 2.56 -1.55
CA GLU A 54 -12.88 2.64 -1.49
C GLU A 54 -13.42 1.27 -1.10
N ALA A 55 -14.16 1.20 -0.01
CA ALA A 55 -14.80 -0.02 0.45
C ALA A 55 -16.27 -0.01 0.04
N GLN A 56 -16.67 -1.02 -0.73
CA GLN A 56 -18.07 -1.19 -1.13
C GLN A 56 -18.60 -2.47 -0.50
N GLN A 57 -19.65 -2.34 0.28
CA GLN A 57 -20.33 -3.48 0.88
C GLN A 57 -21.46 -3.93 -0.02
N MET A 58 -21.47 -5.21 -0.33
CA MET A 58 -22.51 -5.82 -1.16
C MET A 58 -23.28 -6.85 -0.33
N LYS A 59 -24.60 -6.78 -0.40
CA LYS A 59 -25.43 -7.76 0.28
C LYS A 59 -25.29 -9.10 -0.41
N THR A 60 -25.01 -10.15 0.36
CA THR A 60 -24.90 -11.51 -0.16
C THR A 60 -26.28 -12.02 -0.59
N SER A 61 -26.40 -12.51 -1.83
CA SER A 61 -27.65 -13.11 -2.29
C SER A 61 -27.91 -14.44 -1.59
N GLY A 62 -29.19 -14.84 -1.51
CA GLY A 62 -29.57 -16.11 -0.91
C GLY A 62 -28.91 -17.30 -1.60
N VAL A 63 -28.75 -17.25 -2.91
CA VAL A 63 -28.09 -18.32 -3.69
C VAL A 63 -26.62 -18.46 -3.29
N ILE A 64 -25.91 -17.36 -3.15
CA ILE A 64 -24.51 -17.37 -2.73
C ILE A 64 -24.39 -17.91 -1.31
N ARG A 65 -25.29 -17.50 -0.40
CA ARG A 65 -25.31 -18.00 0.98
C ARG A 65 -25.51 -19.52 1.03
N ALA A 66 -26.40 -20.05 0.21
CA ALA A 66 -26.65 -21.49 0.15
C ALA A 66 -25.42 -22.26 -0.32
N GLN A 67 -24.61 -21.68 -1.20
CA GLN A 67 -23.39 -22.30 -1.70
C GLN A 67 -22.21 -22.19 -0.75
N MET A 68 -22.22 -21.21 0.16
CA MET A 68 -21.13 -20.92 1.08
C MET A 68 -21.36 -21.54 2.47
N SER A 69 -21.63 -22.78 2.55
CA SER A 69 -21.70 -23.61 3.76
C SER A 69 -22.00 -22.86 5.08
N GLY A 70 -23.14 -22.20 5.17
CA GLY A 70 -23.74 -21.73 6.43
C GLY A 70 -23.01 -20.62 7.22
N SER A 71 -21.77 -20.29 6.90
CA SER A 71 -21.00 -19.26 7.62
C SER A 71 -20.72 -18.03 6.78
N ALA A 72 -21.42 -17.85 5.66
CA ALA A 72 -21.25 -16.68 4.80
C ALA A 72 -21.68 -15.42 5.52
N PRO A 73 -20.87 -14.34 5.46
CA PRO A 73 -21.28 -13.06 6.03
C PRO A 73 -22.49 -12.52 5.28
N GLU A 74 -23.34 -11.79 5.98
CA GLU A 74 -24.51 -11.18 5.36
C GLU A 74 -24.14 -10.19 4.27
N ARG A 75 -22.95 -9.57 4.37
CA ARG A 75 -22.43 -8.62 3.39
C ARG A 75 -21.00 -8.96 3.03
N LEU A 76 -20.67 -8.82 1.75
CA LEU A 76 -19.32 -8.92 1.24
C LEU A 76 -18.75 -7.52 1.07
N THR A 77 -17.47 -7.37 1.37
CA THR A 77 -16.77 -6.11 1.19
C THR A 77 -15.84 -6.22 -0.02
N ARG A 78 -15.98 -5.29 -0.94
CA ARG A 78 -15.02 -5.12 -2.04
C ARG A 78 -14.17 -3.91 -1.75
N LEU A 79 -12.86 -4.05 -2.00
CA LEU A 79 -11.89 -2.97 -1.81
C LEU A 79 -11.34 -2.57 -3.17
N TYR A 80 -11.40 -1.28 -3.46
CA TYR A 80 -10.83 -0.68 -4.66
C TYR A 80 -9.66 0.19 -4.26
N PHE A 81 -8.47 -0.20 -4.68
CA PHE A 81 -7.24 0.53 -4.37
C PHE A 81 -6.89 1.42 -5.55
N ARG A 82 -6.57 2.69 -5.26
CA ARG A 82 -6.17 3.64 -6.29
C ARG A 82 -4.90 4.35 -5.86
N PHE A 83 -4.05 4.62 -6.83
CA PHE A 83 -2.82 5.36 -6.62
C PHE A 83 -2.78 6.54 -7.57
N TYR A 84 -2.55 7.73 -7.01
CA TYR A 84 -2.45 8.97 -7.76
C TYR A 84 -1.04 9.52 -7.59
N PRO A 85 -0.16 9.38 -8.61
CA PRO A 85 1.21 9.88 -8.51
C PRO A 85 1.22 11.41 -8.49
N VAL A 86 2.16 11.98 -7.73
CA VAL A 86 2.38 13.43 -7.78
C VAL A 86 3.28 13.79 -8.96
N GLY A 87 3.20 15.06 -9.40
CA GLY A 87 4.00 15.53 -10.53
C GLY A 87 5.51 15.38 -10.32
N SER A 88 5.99 15.56 -9.10
CA SER A 88 7.41 15.40 -8.78
C SER A 88 7.89 13.96 -8.96
N LEU A 89 7.06 12.97 -8.68
CA LEU A 89 7.40 11.57 -8.94
C LEU A 89 7.58 11.32 -10.44
N ARG A 90 6.64 11.82 -11.23
CA ARG A 90 6.69 11.68 -12.68
C ARG A 90 7.96 12.29 -13.27
N ARG A 91 8.29 13.51 -12.84
CA ARG A 91 9.50 14.20 -13.29
C ARG A 91 10.77 13.45 -12.90
N ARG A 92 10.79 12.89 -11.69
CA ARG A 92 11.93 12.10 -11.21
C ARG A 92 12.13 10.83 -12.04
N ILE A 93 11.04 10.14 -12.37
CA ILE A 93 11.09 8.94 -13.20
C ILE A 93 11.57 9.30 -14.62
N GLU A 94 11.02 10.34 -15.21
CA GLU A 94 11.44 10.80 -16.54
C GLU A 94 12.91 11.18 -16.57
N HIS A 95 13.39 11.88 -15.54
CA HIS A 95 14.80 12.24 -15.41
C HIS A 95 15.68 10.99 -15.33
N ASN A 96 15.33 10.03 -14.49
CA ASN A 96 16.07 8.79 -14.34
C ASN A 96 16.11 7.97 -15.64
N LEU A 97 15.02 7.97 -16.39
CA LEU A 97 14.96 7.28 -17.68
C LEU A 97 15.92 7.91 -18.69
N ARG A 98 16.03 9.24 -18.74
CA ARG A 98 16.96 9.93 -19.62
C ARG A 98 18.41 9.67 -19.25
N GLU A 99 18.72 9.70 -17.94
CA GLU A 99 20.06 9.45 -17.44
C GLU A 99 20.48 7.99 -17.63
N GLY A 100 19.54 7.06 -17.61
CA GLY A 100 19.79 5.65 -17.77
C GLY A 100 19.83 5.17 -19.23
N ALA A 101 19.53 6.07 -20.18
CA ALA A 101 19.49 5.71 -21.60
C ALA A 101 20.87 5.67 -22.24
#